data_35ad94eb385521bab477af3989eb53b9
#
_entry.id   35ad94eb385521bab477af3989eb53b9
#
_cell.length_a   1.000
_cell.length_b   1.000
_cell.length_c   1.000
_cell.angle_alpha   90.00
_cell.angle_beta   90.00
_cell.angle_gamma   90.00
#
_symmetry.space_group_name_H-M   'P 1'
#
loop_
_entity.id
_entity.type
_entity.pdbx_description
1 polymer ?
#
loop_
_entity_poly.entity_id
_entity_poly.type
_entity_poly.pdbx_seq_one_letter_code
_entity_poly.pdbx_strand_id
1 'polypeptide(L)'
;MENWDDLRIFLTVAQSGSLTVAAQVLQIDPATVSRRISRLEQTHATPLFSKSPKGYDLTEAGHGLMAHVDAAQASLNAGLGALRGDGEGLRGQIRIGAPDGCANFLLPQVCGHITKTYPDLDIQIVALPRVFNLTRREADMAIGVSQPTAGRLMVQKIADYRLHLAASTELWQSHKRPERLGDLKDLPVVGYVQDMIFDKELDYLEPLGLRRVQLASNSISVQMNLLRQGAGLGIVHDFALPFAPELRRILVDQLSLTRSFFLIRSADDRHNRRLNQFAQVLVSGLRSEIQKLEALAEKPSVKI
;
A
#
# COMPACT_ATOMS: atom_id res chain seq x y z
N MET A 1 33.61 13.88 -17.47
CA MET A 1 32.12 13.75 -17.55
C MET A 1 31.79 12.30 -17.23
N GLU A 2 30.98 12.05 -16.23
CA GLU A 2 30.60 10.69 -15.82
C GLU A 2 29.88 9.97 -16.93
N ASN A 3 30.16 8.68 -17.06
CA ASN A 3 29.50 7.87 -18.07
C ASN A 3 28.11 7.49 -17.55
N TRP A 4 27.04 8.05 -18.14
CA TRP A 4 25.66 7.75 -17.80
C TRP A 4 25.35 6.24 -17.79
N ASP A 5 26.02 5.46 -18.64
CA ASP A 5 25.84 4.03 -18.71
C ASP A 5 26.34 3.30 -17.44
N ASP A 6 27.38 3.81 -16.78
CA ASP A 6 27.85 3.29 -15.50
C ASP A 6 26.86 3.60 -14.37
N LEU A 7 26.24 4.79 -14.39
CA LEU A 7 25.18 5.15 -13.45
C LEU A 7 23.91 4.29 -13.67
N ARG A 8 23.55 4.01 -14.92
CA ARG A 8 22.45 3.12 -15.25
C ARG A 8 22.70 1.70 -14.75
N ILE A 9 23.91 1.18 -14.91
CA ILE A 9 24.32 -0.14 -14.40
C ILE A 9 24.27 -0.14 -12.87
N PHE A 10 24.83 0.89 -12.22
CA PHE A 10 24.75 1.04 -10.77
C PHE A 10 23.29 0.99 -10.27
N LEU A 11 22.40 1.77 -10.88
CA LEU A 11 20.99 1.79 -10.52
C LEU A 11 20.33 0.42 -10.67
N THR A 12 20.61 -0.31 -11.75
CA THR A 12 20.05 -1.66 -11.97
C THR A 12 20.54 -2.67 -10.94
N VAL A 13 21.82 -2.61 -10.53
CA VAL A 13 22.36 -3.45 -9.44
C VAL A 13 21.73 -3.07 -8.10
N ALA A 14 21.59 -1.78 -7.82
CA ALA A 14 20.96 -1.29 -6.59
C ALA A 14 19.51 -1.75 -6.44
N GLN A 15 18.74 -1.75 -7.53
CA GLN A 15 17.35 -2.19 -7.56
C GLN A 15 17.18 -3.71 -7.46
N SER A 16 18.10 -4.48 -8.07
CA SER A 16 18.00 -5.94 -8.10
C SER A 16 18.69 -6.63 -6.91
N GLY A 17 19.61 -5.96 -6.21
CA GLY A 17 20.44 -6.55 -5.16
C GLY A 17 21.42 -7.61 -5.63
N SER A 18 21.57 -7.81 -6.97
CA SER A 18 22.34 -8.91 -7.55
C SER A 18 22.98 -8.51 -8.89
N LEU A 19 24.29 -8.74 -9.00
CA LEU A 19 25.02 -8.55 -10.28
C LEU A 19 24.47 -9.43 -11.42
N THR A 20 24.11 -10.66 -11.09
CA THR A 20 23.62 -11.65 -12.09
C THR A 20 22.25 -11.22 -12.62
N VAL A 21 21.34 -10.81 -11.74
CA VAL A 21 20.02 -10.33 -12.15
C VAL A 21 20.14 -9.02 -12.93
N ALA A 22 20.99 -8.09 -12.49
CA ALA A 22 21.25 -6.86 -13.21
C ALA A 22 21.82 -7.12 -14.62
N ALA A 23 22.73 -8.09 -14.75
CA ALA A 23 23.31 -8.48 -16.03
C ALA A 23 22.24 -9.00 -17.02
N GLN A 24 21.31 -9.82 -16.52
CA GLN A 24 20.18 -10.31 -17.32
C GLN A 24 19.27 -9.18 -17.79
N VAL A 25 18.90 -8.24 -16.88
CA VAL A 25 18.07 -7.09 -17.22
C VAL A 25 18.75 -6.19 -18.25
N LEU A 26 20.07 -5.98 -18.13
CA LEU A 26 20.87 -5.13 -19.01
C LEU A 26 21.32 -5.82 -20.30
N GLN A 27 21.11 -7.15 -20.41
CA GLN A 27 21.58 -7.98 -21.51
C GLN A 27 23.11 -7.87 -21.76
N ILE A 28 23.89 -7.83 -20.68
CA ILE A 28 25.35 -7.80 -20.70
C ILE A 28 25.92 -8.86 -19.76
N ASP A 29 27.22 -9.14 -19.90
CA ASP A 29 27.92 -10.11 -19.07
C ASP A 29 28.06 -9.66 -17.61
N PRO A 30 27.86 -10.54 -16.59
CA PRO A 30 28.01 -10.20 -15.18
C PRO A 30 29.40 -9.67 -14.79
N ALA A 31 30.46 -10.12 -15.45
CA ALA A 31 31.82 -9.59 -15.22
C ALA A 31 31.94 -8.15 -15.73
N THR A 32 31.22 -7.81 -16.79
CA THR A 32 31.13 -6.44 -17.29
C THR A 32 30.39 -5.54 -16.29
N VAL A 33 29.27 -6.02 -15.71
CA VAL A 33 28.55 -5.27 -14.65
C VAL A 33 29.49 -5.01 -13.46
N SER A 34 30.15 -6.07 -12.95
CA SER A 34 31.08 -5.97 -11.81
C SER A 34 32.22 -4.97 -12.11
N ARG A 35 32.83 -5.05 -13.28
CA ARG A 35 33.93 -4.15 -13.68
C ARG A 35 33.45 -2.68 -13.76
N ARG A 36 32.25 -2.43 -14.26
CA ARG A 36 31.67 -1.08 -14.37
C ARG A 36 31.37 -0.48 -13.00
N ILE A 37 30.81 -1.29 -12.07
CA ILE A 37 30.61 -0.86 -10.67
C ILE A 37 31.94 -0.54 -10.01
N SER A 38 32.94 -1.44 -10.11
CA SER A 38 34.26 -1.21 -9.53
C SER A 38 34.95 0.05 -10.09
N ARG A 39 34.78 0.32 -11.39
CA ARG A 39 35.28 1.56 -11.99
C ARG A 39 34.61 2.80 -11.41
N LEU A 40 33.29 2.78 -11.22
CA LEU A 40 32.55 3.90 -10.63
C LEU A 40 33.03 4.17 -9.20
N GLU A 41 33.16 3.12 -8.38
CA GLU A 41 33.65 3.20 -7.00
C GLU A 41 35.11 3.72 -6.92
N GLN A 42 35.98 3.27 -7.81
CA GLN A 42 37.38 3.72 -7.90
C GLN A 42 37.47 5.19 -8.34
N THR A 43 36.67 5.61 -9.32
CA THR A 43 36.68 7.00 -9.82
C THR A 43 36.32 7.99 -8.71
N HIS A 44 35.43 7.59 -7.80
CA HIS A 44 34.99 8.44 -6.67
C HIS A 44 35.68 8.11 -5.34
N ALA A 45 36.60 7.13 -5.32
CA ALA A 45 37.26 6.63 -4.13
C ALA A 45 36.25 6.31 -2.99
N THR A 46 35.05 5.84 -3.36
CA THR A 46 33.93 5.63 -2.43
C THR A 46 33.23 4.32 -2.76
N PRO A 47 33.16 3.35 -1.81
CA PRO A 47 32.39 2.12 -2.00
C PRO A 47 30.89 2.44 -2.02
N LEU A 48 30.20 1.96 -3.03
CA LEU A 48 28.74 2.14 -3.21
C LEU A 48 27.96 0.90 -2.77
N PHE A 49 28.63 -0.26 -2.76
CA PHE A 49 28.06 -1.53 -2.33
C PHE A 49 28.90 -2.20 -1.26
N SER A 50 28.23 -2.91 -0.34
CA SER A 50 28.82 -3.89 0.57
C SER A 50 28.40 -5.30 0.13
N LYS A 51 29.35 -6.25 0.12
CA LYS A 51 29.06 -7.65 -0.18
C LYS A 51 28.58 -8.35 1.07
N SER A 52 27.44 -8.99 1.00
CA SER A 52 26.88 -9.81 2.07
C SER A 52 26.54 -11.22 1.55
N PRO A 53 26.33 -12.20 2.44
CA PRO A 53 25.83 -13.53 2.03
C PRO A 53 24.49 -13.50 1.31
N LYS A 54 23.75 -12.37 1.44
CA LYS A 54 22.45 -12.14 0.79
C LYS A 54 22.56 -11.42 -0.56
N GLY A 55 23.75 -10.97 -0.95
CA GLY A 55 23.97 -10.26 -2.22
C GLY A 55 24.75 -8.95 -2.07
N TYR A 56 24.37 -7.97 -2.85
CA TYR A 56 24.95 -6.62 -2.88
C TYR A 56 24.01 -5.64 -2.19
N ASP A 57 24.39 -5.21 -0.98
CA ASP A 57 23.67 -4.18 -0.21
C ASP A 57 24.31 -2.81 -0.47
N LEU A 58 23.49 -1.75 -0.55
CA LEU A 58 24.01 -0.39 -0.71
C LEU A 58 24.68 0.10 0.58
N THR A 59 25.79 0.83 0.43
CA THR A 59 26.36 1.67 1.49
C THR A 59 25.54 2.94 1.68
N GLU A 60 25.83 3.76 2.69
CA GLU A 60 25.22 5.08 2.87
C GLU A 60 25.45 5.97 1.64
N ALA A 61 26.66 5.98 1.10
CA ALA A 61 27.01 6.69 -0.12
C ALA A 61 26.24 6.14 -1.34
N GLY A 62 26.08 4.80 -1.42
CA GLY A 62 25.29 4.15 -2.45
C GLY A 62 23.82 4.54 -2.39
N HIS A 63 23.22 4.62 -1.20
CA HIS A 63 21.84 5.12 -1.03
C HIS A 63 21.71 6.59 -1.47
N GLY A 64 22.66 7.44 -1.11
CA GLY A 64 22.69 8.83 -1.55
C GLY A 64 22.74 8.96 -3.06
N LEU A 65 23.66 8.24 -3.72
CA LEU A 65 23.81 8.26 -5.17
C LEU A 65 22.56 7.71 -5.87
N MET A 66 21.97 6.62 -5.35
CA MET A 66 20.78 6.00 -5.93
C MET A 66 19.63 6.99 -6.08
N ALA A 67 19.37 7.80 -5.05
CA ALA A 67 18.28 8.78 -5.09
C ALA A 67 18.45 9.78 -6.25
N HIS A 68 19.69 10.25 -6.47
CA HIS A 68 19.99 11.22 -7.55
C HIS A 68 19.96 10.59 -8.95
N VAL A 69 20.55 9.40 -9.13
CA VAL A 69 20.60 8.71 -10.44
C VAL A 69 19.19 8.35 -10.91
N ASP A 70 18.36 7.92 -10.02
CA ASP A 70 17.01 7.51 -10.32
C ASP A 70 16.11 8.74 -10.65
N ALA A 71 16.27 9.88 -9.96
CA ALA A 71 15.62 11.13 -10.32
C ALA A 71 16.07 11.63 -11.73
N ALA A 72 17.35 11.49 -12.03
CA ALA A 72 17.89 11.84 -13.34
C ALA A 72 17.33 10.95 -14.46
N GLN A 73 17.24 9.62 -14.21
CA GLN A 73 16.62 8.68 -15.17
C GLN A 73 15.14 8.99 -15.41
N ALA A 74 14.39 9.30 -14.35
CA ALA A 74 12.99 9.71 -14.48
C ALA A 74 12.85 10.98 -15.34
N SER A 75 13.75 11.96 -15.13
CA SER A 75 13.77 13.21 -15.90
C SER A 75 14.09 12.98 -17.37
N LEU A 76 15.09 12.13 -17.67
CA LEU A 76 15.45 11.76 -19.05
C LEU A 76 14.29 11.03 -19.74
N ASN A 77 13.65 10.07 -19.06
CA ASN A 77 12.52 9.35 -19.60
C ASN A 77 11.35 10.30 -19.91
N ALA A 78 11.09 11.27 -19.03
CA ALA A 78 10.07 12.31 -19.26
C ALA A 78 10.40 13.18 -20.48
N GLY A 79 11.68 13.59 -20.66
CA GLY A 79 12.13 14.35 -21.81
C GLY A 79 12.03 13.57 -23.13
N LEU A 80 12.43 12.30 -23.13
CA LEU A 80 12.29 11.40 -24.28
C LEU A 80 10.81 11.14 -24.63
N GLY A 81 9.95 11.05 -23.63
CA GLY A 81 8.51 10.95 -23.80
C GLY A 81 7.93 12.19 -24.51
N ALA A 82 8.35 13.38 -24.08
CA ALA A 82 7.95 14.65 -24.72
C ALA A 82 8.38 14.74 -26.20
N LEU A 83 9.59 14.26 -26.54
CA LEU A 83 10.08 14.21 -27.91
C LEU A 83 9.29 13.26 -28.82
N ARG A 84 8.74 12.20 -28.27
CA ARG A 84 7.94 11.21 -29.04
C ARG A 84 6.52 11.68 -29.34
N GLY A 85 6.17 12.91 -28.94
CA GLY A 85 4.81 13.43 -29.09
C GLY A 85 3.82 12.63 -28.23
N ASP A 86 4.33 12.08 -27.18
CA ASP A 86 3.61 11.25 -26.25
C ASP A 86 2.53 12.13 -25.61
N GLY A 87 1.33 12.10 -26.18
CA GLY A 87 0.18 12.87 -25.74
C GLY A 87 -0.04 12.81 -24.22
N GLU A 88 -0.81 13.74 -23.68
CA GLU A 88 -1.03 14.02 -22.25
C GLU A 88 -1.55 12.83 -21.38
N GLY A 89 -1.37 11.58 -21.83
CA GLY A 89 -1.89 10.37 -21.18
C GLY A 89 -0.94 9.77 -20.14
N LEU A 90 -1.53 9.17 -19.08
CA LEU A 90 -0.81 8.31 -18.14
C LEU A 90 -0.41 7.00 -18.82
N ARG A 91 0.88 6.61 -18.72
CA ARG A 91 1.41 5.37 -19.29
C ARG A 91 2.62 4.84 -18.54
N GLY A 92 3.08 3.62 -18.88
CA GLY A 92 4.13 2.90 -18.19
C GLY A 92 3.68 2.40 -16.83
N GLN A 93 4.60 1.89 -16.01
CA GLN A 93 4.29 1.21 -14.76
C GLN A 93 4.24 2.17 -13.57
N ILE A 94 3.23 2.00 -12.71
CA ILE A 94 3.13 2.64 -11.39
C ILE A 94 2.81 1.58 -10.34
N ARG A 95 3.59 1.57 -9.25
CA ARG A 95 3.41 0.66 -8.12
C ARG A 95 2.85 1.40 -6.93
N ILE A 96 1.75 0.88 -6.36
CA ILE A 96 1.06 1.44 -5.20
C ILE A 96 1.17 0.46 -4.05
N GLY A 97 1.73 0.91 -2.92
CA GLY A 97 1.63 0.20 -1.65
C GLY A 97 0.36 0.57 -0.91
N ALA A 98 -0.34 -0.40 -0.32
CA ALA A 98 -1.56 -0.12 0.42
C ALA A 98 -1.81 -1.09 1.58
N PRO A 99 -2.53 -0.66 2.64
CA PRO A 99 -3.06 -1.56 3.66
C PRO A 99 -4.03 -2.56 3.04
N ASP A 100 -4.08 -3.76 3.64
CA ASP A 100 -4.87 -4.90 3.14
C ASP A 100 -6.33 -4.54 2.82
N GLY A 101 -7.02 -3.85 3.70
CA GLY A 101 -8.41 -3.45 3.48
C GLY A 101 -8.59 -2.51 2.28
N CYS A 102 -7.71 -1.52 2.10
CA CYS A 102 -7.73 -0.62 0.94
C CYS A 102 -7.37 -1.36 -0.35
N ALA A 103 -6.35 -2.23 -0.30
CA ALA A 103 -5.87 -3.00 -1.44
C ALA A 103 -6.93 -3.98 -1.98
N ASN A 104 -7.73 -4.59 -1.08
CA ASN A 104 -8.72 -5.59 -1.48
C ASN A 104 -10.08 -4.99 -1.87
N PHE A 105 -10.52 -3.91 -1.21
CA PHE A 105 -11.90 -3.45 -1.33
C PHE A 105 -12.08 -2.09 -2.02
N LEU A 106 -11.01 -1.32 -2.23
CA LEU A 106 -11.07 -0.01 -2.88
C LEU A 106 -10.24 0.05 -4.16
N LEU A 107 -8.95 -0.30 -4.09
CA LEU A 107 -8.04 -0.17 -5.22
C LEU A 107 -8.47 -0.97 -6.47
N PRO A 108 -9.03 -2.19 -6.39
CA PRO A 108 -9.41 -2.93 -7.59
C PRO A 108 -10.44 -2.18 -8.45
N GLN A 109 -11.44 -1.54 -7.85
CA GLN A 109 -12.46 -0.78 -8.54
C GLN A 109 -11.89 0.49 -9.16
N VAL A 110 -11.08 1.22 -8.37
CA VAL A 110 -10.46 2.49 -8.79
C VAL A 110 -9.44 2.24 -9.91
N CYS A 111 -8.51 1.30 -9.70
CA CYS A 111 -7.49 0.97 -10.70
C CYS A 111 -8.09 0.36 -11.97
N GLY A 112 -9.12 -0.49 -11.84
CA GLY A 112 -9.84 -1.03 -12.99
C GLY A 112 -10.56 0.04 -13.82
N HIS A 113 -10.97 1.16 -13.21
CA HIS A 113 -11.50 2.31 -13.95
C HIS A 113 -10.37 3.13 -14.59
N ILE A 114 -9.28 3.35 -13.88
CA ILE A 114 -8.13 4.11 -14.38
C ILE A 114 -7.53 3.44 -15.61
N THR A 115 -7.32 2.11 -15.61
CA THR A 115 -6.72 1.38 -16.74
C THR A 115 -7.63 1.36 -17.97
N LYS A 116 -8.95 1.48 -17.81
CA LYS A 116 -9.87 1.67 -18.95
C LYS A 116 -9.70 3.04 -19.61
N THR A 117 -9.38 4.06 -18.81
CA THR A 117 -9.16 5.44 -19.31
C THR A 117 -7.75 5.62 -19.86
N TYR A 118 -6.78 4.90 -19.28
CA TYR A 118 -5.37 4.97 -19.65
C TYR A 118 -4.83 3.55 -19.94
N PRO A 119 -5.08 3.01 -21.14
CA PRO A 119 -4.77 1.62 -21.48
C PRO A 119 -3.26 1.30 -21.51
N ASP A 120 -2.40 2.32 -21.67
CA ASP A 120 -0.95 2.15 -21.68
C ASP A 120 -0.32 2.26 -20.27
N LEU A 121 -1.16 2.29 -19.23
CA LEU A 121 -0.73 2.36 -17.84
C LEU A 121 -0.82 1.00 -17.15
N ASP A 122 0.33 0.50 -16.68
CA ASP A 122 0.43 -0.69 -15.86
C ASP A 122 0.37 -0.31 -14.38
N ILE A 123 -0.61 -0.81 -13.65
CA ILE A 123 -0.74 -0.55 -12.21
C ILE A 123 -0.42 -1.82 -11.43
N GLN A 124 0.55 -1.72 -10.52
CA GLN A 124 0.89 -2.79 -9.57
C GLN A 124 0.43 -2.40 -8.17
N ILE A 125 -0.41 -3.24 -7.56
CA ILE A 125 -0.86 -3.07 -6.18
C ILE A 125 -0.07 -4.03 -5.29
N VAL A 126 0.60 -3.49 -4.27
CA VAL A 126 1.33 -4.26 -3.27
C VAL A 126 0.62 -4.13 -1.93
N ALA A 127 -0.09 -5.19 -1.54
CA ALA A 127 -0.76 -5.26 -0.25
C ALA A 127 0.21 -5.81 0.80
N LEU A 128 0.61 -4.98 1.76
CA LEU A 128 1.51 -5.39 2.83
C LEU A 128 0.98 -4.93 4.20
N PRO A 129 1.07 -5.78 5.22
CA PRO A 129 0.69 -5.45 6.59
C PRO A 129 1.81 -4.72 7.34
N ARG A 130 2.43 -3.72 6.71
CA ARG A 130 3.52 -2.92 7.28
C ARG A 130 3.62 -1.55 6.65
N VAL A 131 4.35 -0.64 7.29
CA VAL A 131 4.68 0.66 6.71
C VAL A 131 5.60 0.47 5.49
N PHE A 132 5.25 1.09 4.37
CA PHE A 132 6.07 1.07 3.15
C PHE A 132 7.32 1.92 3.30
N ASN A 133 8.44 1.39 2.86
CA ASN A 133 9.67 2.16 2.75
C ASN A 133 9.79 2.76 1.34
N LEU A 134 9.24 3.97 1.17
CA LEU A 134 9.31 4.70 -0.10
C LEU A 134 10.73 5.15 -0.47
N THR A 135 11.63 5.27 0.51
CA THR A 135 13.04 5.57 0.25
C THR A 135 13.77 4.42 -0.42
N ARG A 136 13.33 3.18 -0.19
CA ARG A 136 13.84 1.98 -0.89
C ARG A 136 13.09 1.69 -2.19
N ARG A 137 12.18 2.56 -2.61
CA ARG A 137 11.34 2.42 -3.82
C ARG A 137 10.60 1.08 -3.92
N GLU A 138 10.16 0.56 -2.79
CA GLU A 138 9.25 -0.59 -2.78
C GLU A 138 7.95 -0.28 -3.52
N ALA A 139 7.56 1.01 -3.56
CA ALA A 139 6.44 1.54 -4.33
C ALA A 139 6.71 2.99 -4.76
N ASP A 140 6.06 3.47 -5.83
CA ASP A 140 6.10 4.86 -6.29
C ASP A 140 5.28 5.77 -5.36
N MET A 141 4.24 5.20 -4.76
CA MET A 141 3.42 5.85 -3.74
C MET A 141 2.80 4.82 -2.79
N ALA A 142 2.46 5.25 -1.60
CA ALA A 142 1.82 4.40 -0.62
C ALA A 142 0.55 5.05 -0.07
N ILE A 143 -0.41 4.21 0.29
CA ILE A 143 -1.56 4.59 1.11
C ILE A 143 -1.25 4.19 2.55
N GLY A 144 -1.34 5.13 3.47
CA GLY A 144 -1.17 4.91 4.91
C GLY A 144 -2.46 5.15 5.68
N VAL A 145 -2.55 4.57 6.87
CA VAL A 145 -3.64 4.78 7.83
C VAL A 145 -3.34 5.92 8.81
N SER A 146 -2.08 6.35 8.86
CA SER A 146 -1.60 7.49 9.64
C SER A 146 -0.64 8.34 8.83
N GLN A 147 -0.34 9.55 9.34
CA GLN A 147 0.68 10.40 8.76
C GLN A 147 2.07 9.94 9.25
N PRO A 148 3.04 9.74 8.35
CA PRO A 148 4.40 9.41 8.75
C PRO A 148 5.02 10.57 9.56
N THR A 149 5.75 10.22 10.60
CA THR A 149 6.39 11.20 11.51
C THR A 149 7.81 11.57 11.08
N ALA A 150 8.39 10.86 10.09
CA ALA A 150 9.76 11.05 9.63
C ALA A 150 9.88 10.84 8.12
N GLY A 151 10.97 11.38 7.54
CA GLY A 151 11.30 11.26 6.13
C GLY A 151 10.92 12.50 5.30
N ARG A 152 11.57 12.65 4.13
CA ARG A 152 11.24 13.69 3.15
C ARG A 152 10.05 13.23 2.30
N LEU A 153 8.85 13.36 2.84
CA LEU A 153 7.62 12.83 2.25
C LEU A 153 6.60 13.93 1.98
N MET A 154 5.83 13.77 0.95
CA MET A 154 4.60 14.52 0.68
C MET A 154 3.42 13.68 1.15
N VAL A 155 2.56 14.25 1.97
CA VAL A 155 1.41 13.58 2.56
C VAL A 155 0.16 14.34 2.17
N GLN A 156 -0.83 13.63 1.64
CA GLN A 156 -2.13 14.17 1.27
C GLN A 156 -3.23 13.31 1.88
N LYS A 157 -4.13 13.91 2.65
CA LYS A 157 -5.31 13.19 3.13
C LYS A 157 -6.20 12.80 1.94
N ILE A 158 -6.53 11.50 1.85
CA ILE A 158 -7.45 10.98 0.85
C ILE A 158 -8.88 11.22 1.32
N ALA A 159 -9.31 10.51 2.34
CA ALA A 159 -10.65 10.60 2.91
C ALA A 159 -10.67 10.02 4.32
N ASP A 160 -11.74 10.34 5.07
CA ASP A 160 -12.13 9.57 6.22
C ASP A 160 -12.98 8.36 5.79
N TYR A 161 -12.95 7.30 6.59
CA TYR A 161 -13.79 6.13 6.43
C TYR A 161 -14.24 5.61 7.79
N ARG A 162 -15.39 4.93 7.79
CA ARG A 162 -16.02 4.43 9.02
C ARG A 162 -15.80 2.94 9.19
N LEU A 163 -15.78 2.54 10.46
CA LEU A 163 -15.74 1.14 10.86
C LEU A 163 -16.78 0.92 11.94
N HIS A 164 -17.44 -0.23 11.86
CA HIS A 164 -18.40 -0.66 12.86
C HIS A 164 -18.14 -2.09 13.27
N LEU A 165 -18.67 -2.44 14.44
CA LEU A 165 -18.75 -3.81 14.87
C LEU A 165 -19.74 -4.56 13.97
N ALA A 166 -19.33 -5.73 13.48
CA ALA A 166 -20.15 -6.55 12.62
C ALA A 166 -20.05 -8.04 12.98
N ALA A 167 -21.09 -8.76 12.63
CA ALA A 167 -21.16 -10.22 12.75
C ALA A 167 -22.13 -10.78 11.70
N SER A 168 -22.00 -12.06 11.38
CA SER A 168 -22.99 -12.76 10.56
C SER A 168 -24.22 -13.12 11.38
N THR A 169 -25.34 -13.32 10.69
CA THR A 169 -26.59 -13.79 11.34
C THR A 169 -26.45 -15.20 11.88
N GLU A 170 -25.52 -15.98 11.36
CA GLU A 170 -25.23 -17.35 11.79
C GLU A 170 -24.66 -17.42 13.22
N LEU A 171 -23.88 -16.42 13.63
CA LEU A 171 -23.37 -16.32 14.99
C LEU A 171 -24.50 -16.36 16.04
N TRP A 172 -25.65 -15.79 15.71
CA TRP A 172 -26.79 -15.69 16.63
C TRP A 172 -27.61 -16.99 16.76
N GLN A 173 -27.28 -18.03 16.00
CA GLN A 173 -27.87 -19.36 16.21
C GLN A 173 -27.36 -20.03 17.49
N SER A 174 -26.13 -19.70 17.90
CA SER A 174 -25.47 -20.27 19.07
C SER A 174 -25.17 -19.26 20.19
N HIS A 175 -25.34 -17.97 19.92
CA HIS A 175 -25.05 -16.90 20.87
C HIS A 175 -26.18 -15.86 20.92
N LYS A 176 -26.43 -15.31 22.12
CA LYS A 176 -27.36 -14.19 22.26
C LYS A 176 -26.80 -12.93 21.61
N ARG A 177 -27.63 -12.24 20.83
CA ARG A 177 -27.25 -10.95 20.22
C ARG A 177 -27.02 -9.91 21.33
N PRO A 178 -25.92 -9.16 21.33
CA PRO A 178 -25.61 -8.15 22.32
C PRO A 178 -26.54 -6.93 22.16
N GLU A 179 -26.97 -6.36 23.28
CA GLU A 179 -27.78 -5.14 23.34
C GLU A 179 -26.93 -3.91 23.72
N ARG A 180 -25.76 -4.15 24.34
CA ARG A 180 -24.82 -3.11 24.78
C ARG A 180 -23.38 -3.61 24.69
N LEU A 181 -22.42 -2.66 24.70
CA LEU A 181 -20.98 -2.99 24.62
C LEU A 181 -20.50 -3.93 25.74
N GLY A 182 -21.11 -3.84 26.93
CA GLY A 182 -20.77 -4.73 28.05
C GLY A 182 -21.02 -6.22 27.79
N ASP A 183 -21.93 -6.54 26.88
CA ASP A 183 -22.33 -7.94 26.55
C ASP A 183 -21.30 -8.61 25.61
N LEU A 184 -20.35 -7.84 25.05
CA LEU A 184 -19.35 -8.36 24.12
C LEU A 184 -18.31 -9.28 24.77
N LYS A 185 -18.16 -9.23 26.09
CA LYS A 185 -17.10 -9.95 26.83
C LYS A 185 -17.21 -11.48 26.71
N ASP A 186 -18.44 -11.98 26.54
CA ASP A 186 -18.75 -13.41 26.49
C ASP A 186 -18.88 -13.95 25.06
N LEU A 187 -18.64 -13.09 24.06
CA LEU A 187 -18.77 -13.45 22.66
C LEU A 187 -17.40 -13.73 22.03
N PRO A 188 -17.33 -14.64 21.05
CA PRO A 188 -16.10 -14.88 20.32
C PRO A 188 -15.73 -13.65 19.47
N VAL A 189 -14.45 -13.28 19.50
CA VAL A 189 -13.92 -12.07 18.82
C VAL A 189 -12.93 -12.48 17.75
N VAL A 190 -13.10 -11.89 16.57
CA VAL A 190 -12.16 -11.94 15.46
C VAL A 190 -11.45 -10.57 15.36
N GLY A 191 -10.13 -10.56 15.21
CA GLY A 191 -9.38 -9.31 15.15
C GLY A 191 -7.98 -9.46 14.60
N TYR A 192 -7.15 -8.46 14.87
CA TYR A 192 -5.74 -8.48 14.49
C TYR A 192 -4.90 -9.38 15.38
N VAL A 193 -3.81 -9.91 14.81
CA VAL A 193 -2.72 -10.52 15.57
C VAL A 193 -1.99 -9.37 16.29
N GLN A 194 -2.04 -9.36 17.63
CA GLN A 194 -1.68 -8.20 18.44
C GLN A 194 -0.25 -7.71 18.22
N ASP A 195 0.72 -8.62 18.15
CA ASP A 195 2.14 -8.30 17.92
C ASP A 195 2.48 -7.94 16.45
N MET A 196 1.51 -8.03 15.54
CA MET A 196 1.62 -7.62 14.15
C MET A 196 0.92 -6.29 13.84
N ILE A 197 0.35 -5.62 14.84
CA ILE A 197 -0.21 -4.28 14.68
C ILE A 197 0.93 -3.29 14.51
N PHE A 198 1.12 -2.81 13.30
CA PHE A 198 2.23 -1.89 12.94
C PHE A 198 1.87 -0.41 13.09
N ASP A 199 0.59 -0.09 13.32
CA ASP A 199 0.08 1.27 13.48
C ASP A 199 -1.05 1.27 14.52
N LYS A 200 -1.01 2.22 15.46
CA LYS A 200 -2.02 2.36 16.52
C LYS A 200 -3.44 2.54 15.99
N GLU A 201 -3.59 3.12 14.80
CA GLU A 201 -4.88 3.31 14.14
C GLU A 201 -5.54 1.99 13.72
N LEU A 202 -4.80 0.86 13.75
CA LEU A 202 -5.31 -0.49 13.49
C LEU A 202 -5.73 -1.24 14.76
N ASP A 203 -5.42 -0.70 15.94
CA ASP A 203 -5.89 -1.29 17.20
C ASP A 203 -7.32 -0.83 17.50
N TYR A 204 -8.27 -1.62 17.03
CA TYR A 204 -9.70 -1.32 17.15
C TYR A 204 -10.33 -1.90 18.42
N LEU A 205 -9.71 -2.89 19.05
CA LEU A 205 -10.31 -3.68 20.13
C LEU A 205 -9.86 -3.26 21.52
N GLU A 206 -8.65 -2.71 21.66
CA GLU A 206 -8.14 -2.21 22.94
C GLU A 206 -9.08 -1.17 23.57
N PRO A 207 -9.58 -0.16 22.83
CA PRO A 207 -10.51 0.84 23.37
C PRO A 207 -11.84 0.27 23.87
N LEU A 208 -12.20 -0.94 23.40
CA LEU A 208 -13.42 -1.66 23.81
C LEU A 208 -13.19 -2.58 25.01
N GLY A 209 -11.97 -2.66 25.51
CA GLY A 209 -11.60 -3.59 26.60
C GLY A 209 -11.68 -5.08 26.20
N LEU A 210 -11.72 -5.38 24.90
CA LEU A 210 -11.77 -6.73 24.35
C LEU A 210 -10.34 -7.28 24.21
N ARG A 211 -9.84 -7.87 25.30
CA ARG A 211 -8.44 -8.35 25.36
C ARG A 211 -8.22 -9.73 24.76
N ARG A 212 -9.26 -10.53 24.62
CA ARG A 212 -9.14 -11.91 24.10
C ARG A 212 -9.66 -11.98 22.67
N VAL A 213 -8.76 -12.13 21.71
CA VAL A 213 -9.07 -12.44 20.32
C VAL A 213 -8.88 -13.93 20.11
N GLN A 214 -9.97 -14.65 19.81
CA GLN A 214 -9.92 -16.12 19.62
C GLN A 214 -9.37 -16.49 18.25
N LEU A 215 -9.74 -15.72 17.22
CA LEU A 215 -9.28 -15.90 15.86
C LEU A 215 -8.67 -14.60 15.38
N ALA A 216 -7.40 -14.63 15.03
CA ALA A 216 -6.64 -13.44 14.66
C ALA A 216 -5.99 -13.57 13.28
N SER A 217 -5.98 -12.47 12.52
CA SER A 217 -5.25 -12.36 11.26
C SER A 217 -4.76 -10.94 11.07
N ASN A 218 -3.61 -10.77 10.42
CA ASN A 218 -3.14 -9.46 9.97
C ASN A 218 -3.76 -9.03 8.62
N SER A 219 -4.63 -9.85 8.03
CA SER A 219 -5.41 -9.57 6.82
C SER A 219 -6.88 -9.33 7.16
N ILE A 220 -7.40 -8.17 6.76
CA ILE A 220 -8.83 -7.82 6.87
C ILE A 220 -9.69 -8.79 6.07
N SER A 221 -9.22 -9.23 4.91
CA SER A 221 -9.94 -10.18 4.07
C SER A 221 -10.12 -11.53 4.77
N VAL A 222 -9.10 -12.01 5.49
CA VAL A 222 -9.20 -13.23 6.31
C VAL A 222 -10.15 -13.01 7.48
N GLN A 223 -10.05 -11.88 8.20
CA GLN A 223 -10.96 -11.55 9.30
C GLN A 223 -12.42 -11.52 8.82
N MET A 224 -12.71 -10.85 7.69
CA MET A 224 -14.06 -10.84 7.13
C MET A 224 -14.57 -12.23 6.77
N ASN A 225 -13.74 -13.08 6.18
CA ASN A 225 -14.13 -14.45 5.86
C ASN A 225 -14.44 -15.28 7.12
N LEU A 226 -13.69 -15.10 8.21
CA LEU A 226 -13.99 -15.72 9.50
C LEU A 226 -15.35 -15.24 10.06
N LEU A 227 -15.61 -13.93 9.99
CA LEU A 227 -16.91 -13.37 10.42
C LEU A 227 -18.07 -13.91 9.60
N ARG A 228 -17.91 -14.07 8.28
CA ARG A 228 -18.93 -14.64 7.38
C ARG A 228 -19.31 -16.07 7.78
N GLN A 229 -18.36 -16.86 8.29
CA GLN A 229 -18.59 -18.22 8.78
C GLN A 229 -19.19 -18.27 10.19
N GLY A 230 -19.60 -17.14 10.77
CA GLY A 230 -20.15 -17.10 12.12
C GLY A 230 -19.14 -17.35 13.23
N ALA A 231 -17.84 -17.25 12.95
CA ALA A 231 -16.78 -17.56 13.90
C ALA A 231 -16.63 -16.53 15.04
N GLY A 232 -17.36 -15.41 14.97
CA GLY A 232 -17.34 -14.37 15.98
C GLY A 232 -17.86 -13.03 15.48
N LEU A 233 -17.60 -12.00 16.27
CA LEU A 233 -17.80 -10.59 15.90
C LEU A 233 -16.45 -9.88 15.75
N GLY A 234 -16.41 -8.79 14.99
CA GLY A 234 -15.19 -8.00 14.79
C GLY A 234 -15.46 -6.63 14.21
N ILE A 235 -14.44 -5.79 14.17
CA ILE A 235 -14.52 -4.46 13.56
C ILE A 235 -14.29 -4.59 12.05
N VAL A 236 -15.21 -4.04 11.27
CA VAL A 236 -15.20 -4.09 9.81
C VAL A 236 -15.32 -2.69 9.23
N HIS A 237 -14.58 -2.44 8.15
CA HIS A 237 -14.69 -1.21 7.38
C HIS A 237 -16.04 -1.16 6.68
N ASP A 238 -16.77 -0.06 6.79
CA ASP A 238 -18.09 0.07 6.16
C ASP A 238 -18.01 -0.09 4.63
N PHE A 239 -16.96 0.42 4.00
CA PHE A 239 -16.75 0.26 2.56
C PHE A 239 -16.51 -1.21 2.13
N ALA A 240 -16.19 -2.11 3.06
CA ALA A 240 -15.99 -3.52 2.77
C ALA A 240 -17.27 -4.35 2.94
N LEU A 241 -18.25 -3.87 3.69
CA LEU A 241 -19.51 -4.59 3.95
C LEU A 241 -20.31 -4.96 2.70
N PRO A 242 -20.37 -4.14 1.60
CA PRO A 242 -21.05 -4.55 0.38
C PRO A 242 -20.51 -5.84 -0.26
N PHE A 243 -19.27 -6.24 0.05
CA PHE A 243 -18.65 -7.49 -0.41
C PHE A 243 -18.92 -8.70 0.48
N ALA A 244 -19.61 -8.49 1.61
CA ALA A 244 -19.96 -9.53 2.58
C ALA A 244 -21.42 -9.36 3.03
N PRO A 245 -22.39 -9.66 2.16
CA PRO A 245 -23.81 -9.43 2.44
C PRO A 245 -24.36 -10.25 3.61
N GLU A 246 -23.62 -11.24 4.11
CA GLU A 246 -23.95 -12.02 5.31
C GLU A 246 -23.69 -11.22 6.59
N LEU A 247 -22.80 -10.25 6.56
CA LEU A 247 -22.44 -9.45 7.72
C LEU A 247 -23.44 -8.32 7.97
N ARG A 248 -23.71 -8.08 9.23
CA ARG A 248 -24.57 -6.98 9.68
C ARG A 248 -23.85 -6.17 10.74
N ARG A 249 -23.96 -4.85 10.65
CA ARG A 249 -23.50 -3.95 11.70
C ARG A 249 -24.34 -4.18 12.97
N ILE A 250 -23.69 -4.12 14.09
CA ILE A 250 -24.32 -4.24 15.41
C ILE A 250 -23.87 -3.10 16.30
N LEU A 251 -24.71 -2.71 17.25
CA LEU A 251 -24.45 -1.63 18.22
C LEU A 251 -24.02 -0.31 17.57
N VAL A 252 -24.57 0.04 16.42
CA VAL A 252 -24.16 1.19 15.60
C VAL A 252 -24.29 2.53 16.33
N ASP A 253 -25.28 2.64 17.24
CA ASP A 253 -25.49 3.85 18.05
C ASP A 253 -24.52 3.96 19.24
N GLN A 254 -23.80 2.87 19.55
CA GLN A 254 -22.90 2.79 20.70
C GLN A 254 -21.43 2.78 20.28
N LEU A 255 -21.15 2.34 19.06
CA LEU A 255 -19.80 2.24 18.53
C LEU A 255 -19.74 2.55 17.05
N SER A 256 -19.03 3.62 16.74
CA SER A 256 -18.61 3.99 15.39
C SER A 256 -17.18 4.52 15.47
N LEU A 257 -16.29 3.99 14.68
CA LEU A 257 -14.91 4.45 14.59
C LEU A 257 -14.70 5.17 13.26
N THR A 258 -13.98 6.28 13.31
CA THR A 258 -13.54 7.00 12.10
C THR A 258 -12.01 6.92 11.99
N ARG A 259 -11.52 6.60 10.80
CA ARG A 259 -10.11 6.58 10.46
C ARG A 259 -9.89 7.31 9.14
N SER A 260 -8.63 7.56 8.79
CA SER A 260 -8.30 8.30 7.56
C SER A 260 -7.31 7.52 6.73
N PHE A 261 -7.43 7.62 5.39
CA PHE A 261 -6.36 7.24 4.47
C PHE A 261 -5.57 8.46 4.03
N PHE A 262 -4.26 8.27 3.89
CA PHE A 262 -3.31 9.27 3.41
C PHE A 262 -2.54 8.73 2.23
N LEU A 263 -2.43 9.51 1.16
CA LEU A 263 -1.48 9.25 0.08
C LEU A 263 -0.13 9.81 0.50
N ILE A 264 0.89 8.96 0.44
CA ILE A 264 2.26 9.26 0.85
C ILE A 264 3.17 9.04 -0.36
N ARG A 265 4.01 10.04 -0.67
CA ARG A 265 4.95 10.01 -1.79
C ARG A 265 6.30 10.58 -1.37
N SER A 266 7.36 10.25 -2.09
CA SER A 266 8.65 10.92 -1.90
C SER A 266 8.55 12.40 -2.25
N ALA A 267 9.18 13.27 -1.46
CA ALA A 267 9.29 14.70 -1.79
C ALA A 267 10.14 14.94 -3.05
N ASP A 268 11.00 13.99 -3.41
CA ASP A 268 11.83 14.06 -4.61
C ASP A 268 10.97 13.94 -5.88
N ASP A 269 9.78 13.32 -5.79
CA ASP A 269 8.82 13.19 -6.91
C ASP A 269 7.90 14.42 -7.08
N ARG A 270 8.13 15.53 -6.36
CA ARG A 270 7.30 16.75 -6.41
C ARG A 270 7.08 17.25 -7.85
N HIS A 271 8.10 17.18 -8.67
CA HIS A 271 8.06 17.68 -10.05
C HIS A 271 7.76 16.60 -11.10
N ASN A 272 7.50 15.36 -10.67
CA ASN A 272 7.13 14.27 -11.57
C ASN A 272 5.67 14.43 -12.01
N ARG A 273 5.47 14.98 -13.22
CA ARG A 273 4.13 15.26 -13.77
C ARG A 273 3.24 14.01 -13.81
N ARG A 274 3.79 12.87 -14.25
CA ARG A 274 3.07 11.60 -14.36
C ARG A 274 2.56 11.14 -13.01
N LEU A 275 3.43 11.11 -11.99
CA LEU A 275 3.02 10.71 -10.63
C LEU A 275 2.04 11.71 -10.00
N ASN A 276 2.15 13.00 -10.31
CA ASN A 276 1.20 14.01 -9.84
C ASN A 276 -0.18 13.81 -10.47
N GLN A 277 -0.25 13.60 -11.78
CA GLN A 277 -1.50 13.35 -12.48
C GLN A 277 -2.16 12.05 -11.98
N PHE A 278 -1.37 10.97 -11.86
CA PHE A 278 -1.87 9.70 -11.34
C PHE A 278 -2.39 9.84 -9.90
N ALA A 279 -1.67 10.55 -9.04
CA ALA A 279 -2.09 10.80 -7.66
C ALA A 279 -3.44 11.53 -7.58
N GLN A 280 -3.67 12.51 -8.46
CA GLN A 280 -4.95 13.23 -8.52
C GLN A 280 -6.11 12.30 -8.90
N VAL A 281 -5.92 11.49 -9.96
CA VAL A 281 -6.93 10.53 -10.41
C VAL A 281 -7.20 9.47 -9.35
N LEU A 282 -6.12 8.92 -8.74
CA LEU A 282 -6.23 7.92 -7.67
C LEU A 282 -6.98 8.45 -6.45
N VAL A 283 -6.61 9.64 -5.96
CA VAL A 283 -7.26 10.26 -4.78
C VAL A 283 -8.73 10.56 -5.05
N SER A 284 -9.05 11.10 -6.23
CA SER A 284 -10.44 11.36 -6.63
C SER A 284 -11.24 10.07 -6.71
N GLY A 285 -10.68 9.03 -7.34
CA GLY A 285 -11.32 7.72 -7.45
C GLY A 285 -11.57 7.07 -6.09
N LEU A 286 -10.57 7.10 -5.19
CA LEU A 286 -10.71 6.53 -3.84
C LEU A 286 -11.78 7.26 -3.01
N ARG A 287 -11.83 8.60 -3.08
CA ARG A 287 -12.88 9.38 -2.40
C ARG A 287 -14.28 8.98 -2.85
N SER A 288 -14.46 8.92 -4.16
CA SER A 288 -15.75 8.54 -4.75
C SER A 288 -16.13 7.10 -4.39
N GLU A 289 -15.18 6.16 -4.43
CA GLU A 289 -15.47 4.75 -4.15
C GLU A 289 -15.77 4.51 -2.66
N ILE A 290 -15.05 5.18 -1.72
CA ILE A 290 -15.37 5.12 -0.28
C ILE A 290 -16.80 5.60 -0.05
N GLN A 291 -17.16 6.79 -0.55
CA GLN A 291 -18.51 7.36 -0.38
C GLN A 291 -19.60 6.42 -0.95
N LYS A 292 -19.37 5.89 -2.13
CA LYS A 292 -20.30 4.95 -2.80
C LYS A 292 -20.50 3.67 -1.98
N LEU A 293 -19.42 3.04 -1.55
CA LEU A 293 -19.50 1.77 -0.82
C LEU A 293 -20.07 1.95 0.59
N GLU A 294 -19.72 3.03 1.29
CA GLU A 294 -20.32 3.33 2.60
C GLU A 294 -21.83 3.61 2.48
N ALA A 295 -22.26 4.35 1.45
CA ALA A 295 -23.67 4.58 1.20
C ALA A 295 -24.44 3.28 0.89
N LEU A 296 -23.79 2.29 0.24
CA LEU A 296 -24.36 0.96 0.05
C LEU A 296 -24.49 0.19 1.37
N ALA A 297 -23.49 0.32 2.26
CA ALA A 297 -23.50 -0.32 3.57
C ALA A 297 -24.57 0.25 4.52
N GLU A 298 -25.01 1.51 4.32
CA GLU A 298 -26.07 2.14 5.13
C GLU A 298 -27.47 1.65 4.76
N LYS A 299 -27.67 1.19 3.53
CA LYS A 299 -28.99 0.71 3.11
C LYS A 299 -29.37 -0.54 3.90
N PRO A 300 -30.56 -0.59 4.52
CA PRO A 300 -31.03 -1.81 5.12
C PRO A 300 -31.07 -2.88 4.04
N SER A 301 -30.41 -4.02 4.28
CA SER A 301 -30.46 -5.15 3.35
C SER A 301 -31.93 -5.50 3.11
N VAL A 302 -32.32 -5.50 1.87
CA VAL A 302 -33.65 -5.97 1.45
C VAL A 302 -33.83 -7.35 2.08
N LYS A 303 -34.88 -7.50 2.88
CA LYS A 303 -35.28 -8.82 3.41
C LYS A 303 -35.57 -9.70 2.19
N ILE A 304 -34.73 -10.70 1.95
CA ILE A 304 -35.06 -11.85 1.12
C ILE A 304 -35.87 -12.81 1.97
#